data_947d1e8eaf6eb7bcaf7167b160769e7c
#
_entry.id   947d1e8eaf6eb7bcaf7167b160769e7c
#
_cell.length_a   1.000
_cell.length_b   1.000
_cell.length_c   1.000
_cell.angle_alpha   90.00
_cell.angle_beta   90.00
_cell.angle_gamma   90.00
#
_symmetry.space_group_name_H-M   'P 1'
#
loop_
_entity.id
_entity.type
_entity.pdbx_description
1 polymer ?
#
loop_
_entity_poly.entity_id
_entity_poly.type
_entity_poly.pdbx_seq_one_letter_code
_entity_poly.pdbx_strand_id
1 'polypeptide(L)'
;MREQGSIRLFRRGSSAELRLAALLVLTVGLLITDARYSVLEPVRQVLATVLYPFQRVMLAPRDLVTYFSSWTDAASTARSEKEALQRQRIELAQLSTHAAQLSAENEQLRRLLQVADTVTQPSVAVEVLYEPPNGYARHLIFNKGSASGIRPGMPVIDEGGVVGQVVRVTRFTSEAALITDDKVSVPVQVLRNGLRLIAFGGNPGGKVEVRFLTSDVDLEPDDTLITSGIGGLFPAGLPVGTVSSIERDDASGFALALVTPLSHPERYRHFLILLVPESERSLEQDDADDATR
;
A
#
# COMPACT_ATOMS: atom_id res chain seq x y z
N MET A 1 -94.93 55.70 -41.34
CA MET A 1 -94.17 56.88 -41.79
C MET A 1 -92.68 56.60 -41.73
N ARG A 2 -91.95 56.84 -42.78
CA ARG A 2 -90.53 56.90 -43.07
C ARG A 2 -89.99 55.65 -43.75
N GLU A 3 -89.73 55.84 -45.03
CA GLU A 3 -89.07 55.04 -46.01
C GLU A 3 -87.62 54.78 -45.64
N GLN A 4 -87.20 53.56 -45.90
CA GLN A 4 -85.77 53.23 -45.91
C GLN A 4 -85.26 53.16 -47.36
N GLY A 5 -84.46 54.11 -47.72
CA GLY A 5 -83.78 54.16 -48.98
C GLY A 5 -82.68 53.06 -49.06
N SER A 6 -82.85 52.17 -50.03
CA SER A 6 -81.84 51.14 -50.35
C SER A 6 -80.70 51.76 -51.11
N ILE A 7 -79.51 51.76 -50.56
CA ILE A 7 -78.21 52.13 -51.20
C ILE A 7 -77.82 50.99 -52.13
N ARG A 8 -77.88 51.21 -53.44
CA ARG A 8 -77.35 50.28 -54.47
C ARG A 8 -75.86 50.47 -54.59
N LEU A 9 -75.04 49.56 -53.98
CA LEU A 9 -73.64 49.48 -54.09
C LEU A 9 -73.13 48.35 -55.02
N PHE A 10 -73.58 48.36 -56.30
CA PHE A 10 -72.92 47.50 -57.29
C PHE A 10 -72.52 48.33 -58.51
N ARG A 11 -71.36 48.81 -58.51
CA ARG A 11 -70.67 49.33 -59.65
C ARG A 11 -70.17 48.17 -60.52
N ARG A 12 -70.63 48.04 -61.75
CA ARG A 12 -70.18 47.00 -62.69
C ARG A 12 -68.69 47.12 -62.91
N GLY A 13 -67.94 46.33 -62.21
CA GLY A 13 -66.58 46.06 -62.54
C GLY A 13 -66.48 44.97 -63.60
N SER A 14 -65.53 45.08 -64.51
CA SER A 14 -65.19 44.08 -65.53
C SER A 14 -65.28 42.67 -64.96
N SER A 15 -65.92 41.74 -65.74
CA SER A 15 -66.10 40.35 -65.33
C SER A 15 -64.82 39.72 -64.83
N ALA A 16 -64.87 38.88 -63.79
CA ALA A 16 -63.67 38.24 -63.18
C ALA A 16 -62.86 37.51 -64.24
N GLU A 17 -63.50 36.99 -65.26
CA GLU A 17 -62.87 36.31 -66.40
C GLU A 17 -61.95 37.25 -67.22
N LEU A 18 -62.43 38.50 -67.44
CA LEU A 18 -61.65 39.49 -68.19
C LEU A 18 -60.41 39.93 -67.39
N ARG A 19 -60.45 40.04 -66.11
CA ARG A 19 -59.30 40.31 -65.23
C ARG A 19 -58.34 39.17 -65.23
N LEU A 20 -58.85 37.94 -65.21
CA LEU A 20 -58.02 36.74 -65.24
C LEU A 20 -57.34 36.59 -66.58
N ALA A 21 -58.06 36.81 -67.67
CA ALA A 21 -57.49 36.85 -69.05
C ALA A 21 -56.40 37.95 -69.21
N ALA A 22 -56.66 39.15 -68.69
CA ALA A 22 -55.72 40.23 -68.73
C ALA A 22 -54.43 39.96 -67.89
N LEU A 23 -54.56 39.34 -66.69
CA LEU A 23 -53.47 38.90 -65.85
C LEU A 23 -52.67 37.79 -66.55
N LEU A 24 -53.33 36.84 -67.19
CA LEU A 24 -52.68 35.74 -67.89
C LEU A 24 -51.88 36.27 -69.15
N VAL A 25 -52.43 37.20 -69.93
CA VAL A 25 -51.74 37.83 -71.03
C VAL A 25 -50.56 38.68 -70.55
N LEU A 26 -50.71 39.34 -69.39
CA LEU A 26 -49.62 40.14 -68.79
C LEU A 26 -48.51 39.25 -68.29
N THR A 27 -48.81 38.08 -67.62
CA THR A 27 -47.79 37.15 -67.17
C THR A 27 -47.09 36.47 -68.34
N VAL A 28 -47.82 36.04 -69.37
CA VAL A 28 -47.21 35.44 -70.56
C VAL A 28 -46.35 36.51 -71.32
N GLY A 29 -46.85 37.76 -71.47
CA GLY A 29 -46.08 38.85 -72.04
C GLY A 29 -44.78 39.15 -71.28
N LEU A 30 -44.84 39.14 -69.94
CA LEU A 30 -43.69 39.31 -69.05
C LEU A 30 -42.69 38.13 -69.18
N LEU A 31 -43.18 36.90 -69.28
CA LEU A 31 -42.36 35.68 -69.46
C LEU A 31 -41.66 35.72 -70.84
N ILE A 32 -42.35 36.15 -71.93
CA ILE A 32 -41.78 36.20 -73.23
C ILE A 32 -40.73 37.33 -73.29
N THR A 33 -41.02 38.45 -72.67
CA THR A 33 -40.08 39.63 -72.63
C THR A 33 -38.85 39.27 -71.79
N ASP A 34 -38.98 38.54 -70.69
CA ASP A 34 -37.89 38.08 -69.86
C ASP A 34 -37.02 37.02 -70.59
N ALA A 35 -37.66 36.13 -71.35
CA ALA A 35 -36.97 35.07 -72.10
C ALA A 35 -36.17 35.70 -73.34
N ARG A 36 -36.58 36.85 -73.82
CA ARG A 36 -35.94 37.46 -75.02
C ARG A 36 -34.95 38.57 -74.68
N TYR A 37 -35.11 39.25 -73.58
CA TYR A 37 -34.36 40.48 -73.27
C TYR A 37 -33.67 40.39 -71.86
N SER A 38 -33.77 39.28 -71.10
CA SER A 38 -33.17 39.10 -69.79
C SER A 38 -33.36 40.34 -68.86
N VAL A 39 -34.52 40.98 -68.92
CA VAL A 39 -34.82 42.22 -68.19
C VAL A 39 -34.84 42.00 -66.69
N LEU A 40 -35.08 40.70 -66.21
CA LEU A 40 -35.15 40.35 -64.84
C LEU A 40 -33.77 39.89 -64.24
N GLU A 41 -32.72 39.80 -65.07
CA GLU A 41 -31.38 39.49 -64.58
C GLU A 41 -30.89 40.44 -63.47
N PRO A 42 -30.95 41.78 -63.63
CA PRO A 42 -30.55 42.68 -62.56
C PRO A 42 -31.42 42.63 -61.33
N VAL A 43 -32.71 42.35 -61.47
CA VAL A 43 -33.61 42.13 -60.31
C VAL A 43 -33.27 40.83 -59.55
N ARG A 44 -32.94 39.78 -60.28
CA ARG A 44 -32.52 38.49 -59.71
C ARG A 44 -31.16 38.61 -58.97
N GLN A 45 -30.25 39.39 -59.54
CA GLN A 45 -28.93 39.65 -58.88
C GLN A 45 -29.10 40.51 -57.63
N VAL A 46 -29.96 41.52 -57.63
CA VAL A 46 -30.25 42.33 -56.43
C VAL A 46 -30.94 41.49 -55.37
N LEU A 47 -31.90 40.68 -55.77
CA LEU A 47 -32.62 39.76 -54.82
C LEU A 47 -31.65 38.73 -54.22
N ALA A 48 -30.77 38.15 -55.05
CA ALA A 48 -29.75 37.20 -54.58
C ALA A 48 -28.77 37.87 -53.61
N THR A 49 -28.36 39.12 -53.90
CA THR A 49 -27.46 39.88 -53.05
C THR A 49 -28.10 40.27 -51.70
N VAL A 50 -29.37 40.61 -51.70
CA VAL A 50 -30.13 40.95 -50.47
C VAL A 50 -30.46 39.71 -49.67
N LEU A 51 -30.71 38.54 -50.29
CA LEU A 51 -31.00 37.31 -49.60
C LEU A 51 -29.72 36.60 -49.06
N TYR A 52 -28.55 36.87 -49.66
CA TYR A 52 -27.28 36.26 -49.27
C TYR A 52 -26.94 36.45 -47.79
N PRO A 53 -27.02 37.65 -47.20
CA PRO A 53 -26.77 37.80 -45.77
C PRO A 53 -27.81 37.07 -44.89
N PHE A 54 -29.05 36.95 -45.34
CA PHE A 54 -30.10 36.21 -44.63
C PHE A 54 -29.80 34.71 -44.62
N GLN A 55 -29.36 34.16 -45.73
CA GLN A 55 -28.95 32.73 -45.78
C GLN A 55 -27.72 32.45 -44.89
N ARG A 56 -26.78 33.35 -44.78
CA ARG A 56 -25.62 33.22 -43.88
C ARG A 56 -26.00 33.29 -42.41
N VAL A 57 -26.93 34.19 -42.05
CA VAL A 57 -27.44 34.29 -40.69
C VAL A 57 -28.24 33.07 -40.30
N MET A 58 -28.93 32.41 -41.22
CA MET A 58 -29.72 31.22 -40.96
C MET A 58 -28.86 29.93 -40.81
N LEU A 59 -27.64 29.93 -41.41
CA LEU A 59 -26.64 28.85 -41.26
C LEU A 59 -25.69 29.07 -40.08
N ALA A 60 -25.56 30.32 -39.57
CA ALA A 60 -24.73 30.66 -38.43
C ALA A 60 -24.99 29.83 -37.13
N PRO A 61 -26.23 29.47 -36.80
CA PRO A 61 -26.47 28.62 -35.61
C PRO A 61 -25.82 27.24 -35.72
N ARG A 62 -25.74 26.68 -36.93
CA ARG A 62 -25.17 25.37 -37.17
C ARG A 62 -23.64 25.35 -36.95
N ASP A 63 -22.96 26.37 -37.43
CA ASP A 63 -21.51 26.50 -37.30
C ASP A 63 -21.11 26.85 -35.85
N LEU A 64 -21.95 27.62 -35.13
CA LEU A 64 -21.78 27.89 -33.70
C LEU A 64 -21.98 26.63 -32.85
N VAL A 65 -22.97 25.81 -33.13
CA VAL A 65 -23.22 24.56 -32.39
C VAL A 65 -22.07 23.57 -32.61
N THR A 66 -21.55 23.41 -33.80
CA THR A 66 -20.40 22.57 -34.11
C THR A 66 -19.10 23.07 -33.46
N TYR A 67 -18.92 24.38 -33.38
CA TYR A 67 -17.78 24.98 -32.71
C TYR A 67 -17.83 24.82 -31.20
N PHE A 68 -18.99 24.97 -30.60
CA PHE A 68 -19.19 24.73 -29.16
C PHE A 68 -19.11 23.23 -28.79
N SER A 69 -19.64 22.32 -29.63
CA SER A 69 -19.54 20.89 -29.38
C SER A 69 -18.10 20.38 -29.45
N SER A 70 -17.30 20.89 -30.39
CA SER A 70 -15.88 20.50 -30.48
C SER A 70 -15.05 20.93 -29.26
N TRP A 71 -15.41 22.03 -28.61
CA TRP A 71 -14.77 22.49 -27.37
C TRP A 71 -15.13 21.63 -26.16
N THR A 72 -16.39 21.24 -26.07
CA THR A 72 -16.86 20.36 -24.99
C THR A 72 -16.32 18.94 -25.15
N ASP A 73 -16.22 18.42 -26.37
CA ASP A 73 -15.68 17.11 -26.67
C ASP A 73 -14.16 17.06 -26.42
N ALA A 74 -13.41 18.09 -26.82
CA ALA A 74 -11.99 18.19 -26.52
C ALA A 74 -11.71 18.26 -25.00
N ALA A 75 -12.52 19.01 -24.25
CA ALA A 75 -12.38 19.11 -22.80
C ALA A 75 -12.74 17.80 -22.08
N SER A 76 -13.75 17.08 -22.55
CA SER A 76 -14.16 15.78 -21.99
C SER A 76 -13.12 14.70 -22.30
N THR A 77 -12.58 14.68 -23.52
CA THR A 77 -11.52 13.75 -23.94
C THR A 77 -10.24 13.98 -23.13
N ALA A 78 -9.81 15.24 -22.97
CA ALA A 78 -8.65 15.57 -22.16
C ALA A 78 -8.80 15.19 -20.68
N ARG A 79 -10.02 15.29 -20.13
CA ARG A 79 -10.31 14.84 -18.76
C ARG A 79 -10.27 13.32 -18.65
N SER A 80 -10.88 12.60 -19.58
CA SER A 80 -10.86 11.13 -19.58
C SER A 80 -9.47 10.57 -19.80
N GLU A 81 -8.64 11.17 -20.65
CA GLU A 81 -7.23 10.80 -20.81
C GLU A 81 -6.42 11.06 -19.54
N LYS A 82 -6.64 12.21 -18.88
CA LYS A 82 -5.98 12.50 -17.60
C LYS A 82 -6.37 11.49 -16.52
N GLU A 83 -7.64 11.13 -16.42
CA GLU A 83 -8.11 10.11 -15.48
C GLU A 83 -7.55 8.73 -15.81
N ALA A 84 -7.48 8.36 -17.09
CA ALA A 84 -6.88 7.11 -17.52
C ALA A 84 -5.38 7.06 -17.19
N LEU A 85 -4.65 8.13 -17.46
CA LEU A 85 -3.24 8.25 -17.08
C LEU A 85 -3.03 8.20 -15.55
N GLN A 86 -3.91 8.82 -14.77
CA GLN A 86 -3.84 8.74 -13.32
C GLN A 86 -4.08 7.32 -12.82
N ARG A 87 -5.08 6.60 -13.36
CA ARG A 87 -5.32 5.19 -13.03
C ARG A 87 -4.12 4.31 -13.37
N GLN A 88 -3.54 4.48 -14.56
CA GLN A 88 -2.33 3.75 -14.95
C GLN A 88 -1.15 4.04 -14.02
N ARG A 89 -0.96 5.29 -13.60
CA ARG A 89 0.09 5.65 -12.64
C ARG A 89 -0.11 4.99 -11.28
N ILE A 90 -1.35 4.95 -10.79
CA ILE A 90 -1.69 4.28 -9.52
C ILE A 90 -1.42 2.78 -9.65
N GLU A 91 -1.87 2.16 -10.74
CA GLU A 91 -1.65 0.74 -11.01
C GLU A 91 -0.15 0.39 -11.09
N LEU A 92 0.62 1.18 -11.84
CA LEU A 92 2.08 1.00 -11.93
C LEU A 92 2.77 1.19 -10.57
N ALA A 93 2.33 2.17 -9.77
CA ALA A 93 2.85 2.39 -8.43
C ALA A 93 2.55 1.19 -7.52
N GLN A 94 1.33 0.64 -7.58
CA GLN A 94 0.95 -0.55 -6.83
C GLN A 94 1.77 -1.78 -7.25
N LEU A 95 1.92 -2.02 -8.56
CA LEU A 95 2.74 -3.11 -9.08
C LEU A 95 4.21 -2.96 -8.67
N SER A 96 4.76 -1.75 -8.74
CA SER A 96 6.13 -1.47 -8.30
C SER A 96 6.32 -1.75 -6.81
N THR A 97 5.38 -1.29 -5.97
CA THR A 97 5.42 -1.53 -4.52
C THR A 97 5.33 -3.03 -4.21
N HIS A 98 4.43 -3.74 -4.90
CA HIS A 98 4.27 -5.19 -4.71
C HIS A 98 5.52 -5.96 -5.15
N ALA A 99 6.12 -5.59 -6.28
CA ALA A 99 7.38 -6.19 -6.74
C ALA A 99 8.53 -5.95 -5.77
N ALA A 100 8.64 -4.74 -5.21
CA ALA A 100 9.65 -4.41 -4.20
C ALA A 100 9.45 -5.23 -2.91
N GLN A 101 8.19 -5.39 -2.48
CA GLN A 101 7.85 -6.20 -1.31
C GLN A 101 8.23 -7.67 -1.51
N LEU A 102 7.86 -8.27 -2.65
CA LEU A 102 8.22 -9.65 -2.96
C LEU A 102 9.73 -9.86 -3.08
N SER A 103 10.46 -8.87 -3.63
CA SER A 103 11.92 -8.92 -3.69
C SER A 103 12.54 -8.91 -2.29
N ALA A 104 12.07 -8.03 -1.40
CA ALA A 104 12.57 -7.95 -0.03
C ALA A 104 12.26 -9.25 0.74
N GLU A 105 11.07 -9.84 0.56
CA GLU A 105 10.70 -11.12 1.17
C GLU A 105 11.59 -12.27 0.65
N ASN A 106 11.86 -12.31 -0.66
CA ASN A 106 12.73 -13.31 -1.26
C ASN A 106 14.16 -13.21 -0.71
N GLU A 107 14.69 -11.99 -0.57
CA GLU A 107 15.99 -11.76 0.04
C GLU A 107 16.04 -12.20 1.51
N GLN A 108 15.01 -11.88 2.28
CA GLN A 108 14.90 -12.34 3.67
C GLN A 108 14.90 -13.87 3.75
N LEU A 109 14.06 -14.54 2.94
CA LEU A 109 14.03 -16.01 2.93
C LEU A 109 15.37 -16.64 2.57
N ARG A 110 16.09 -16.05 1.63
CA ARG A 110 17.46 -16.51 1.29
C ARG A 110 18.43 -16.34 2.46
N ARG A 111 18.39 -15.22 3.17
CA ARG A 111 19.25 -15.01 4.36
C ARG A 111 18.88 -15.99 5.48
N LEU A 112 17.60 -16.23 5.72
CA LEU A 112 17.16 -17.23 6.71
C LEU A 112 17.65 -18.65 6.35
N LEU A 113 17.63 -19.02 5.06
CA LEU A 113 18.17 -20.31 4.62
C LEU A 113 19.67 -20.41 4.88
N GLN A 114 20.45 -19.33 4.63
CA GLN A 114 21.87 -19.30 4.96
C GLN A 114 22.11 -19.48 6.45
N VAL A 115 21.30 -18.84 7.29
CA VAL A 115 21.38 -19.04 8.76
C VAL A 115 21.04 -20.49 9.12
N ALA A 116 20.00 -21.07 8.52
CA ALA A 116 19.65 -22.48 8.76
C ALA A 116 20.79 -23.45 8.41
N ASP A 117 21.57 -23.16 7.35
CA ASP A 117 22.71 -23.98 6.92
C ASP A 117 23.93 -23.80 7.85
N THR A 118 24.04 -22.66 8.55
CA THR A 118 25.16 -22.39 9.47
C THR A 118 24.93 -22.92 10.88
N VAL A 119 23.67 -23.08 11.27
CA VAL A 119 23.30 -23.61 12.59
C VAL A 119 23.36 -25.13 12.57
N THR A 120 24.04 -25.71 13.53
CA THR A 120 24.26 -27.18 13.63
C THR A 120 22.97 -27.94 13.99
N GLN A 121 22.03 -27.29 14.70
CA GLN A 121 20.77 -27.89 15.13
C GLN A 121 19.73 -27.89 14.00
N PRO A 122 18.90 -28.96 13.90
CA PRO A 122 17.76 -28.96 13.01
C PRO A 122 16.83 -27.77 13.30
N SER A 123 16.29 -27.15 12.27
CA SER A 123 15.40 -26.00 12.40
C SER A 123 14.12 -26.17 11.62
N VAL A 124 13.08 -25.46 12.04
CA VAL A 124 11.78 -25.39 11.36
C VAL A 124 11.50 -23.94 11.03
N ALA A 125 11.34 -23.62 9.72
CA ALA A 125 10.89 -22.32 9.30
C ALA A 125 9.40 -22.12 9.66
N VAL A 126 9.09 -20.99 10.25
CA VAL A 126 7.73 -20.61 10.69
C VAL A 126 7.39 -19.20 10.23
N GLU A 127 6.11 -18.93 10.09
CA GLU A 127 5.57 -17.63 9.73
C GLU A 127 4.72 -17.06 10.86
N VAL A 128 4.82 -15.78 11.13
CA VAL A 128 3.98 -15.07 12.11
C VAL A 128 2.57 -14.97 11.56
N LEU A 129 1.60 -15.47 12.33
CA LEU A 129 0.18 -15.31 12.07
C LEU A 129 -0.32 -13.95 12.56
N TYR A 130 0.01 -13.62 13.79
CA TYR A 130 -0.33 -12.33 14.41
C TYR A 130 0.48 -12.12 15.70
N GLU A 131 0.51 -10.88 16.14
CA GLU A 131 1.00 -10.46 17.44
C GLU A 131 -0.21 -10.19 18.34
N PRO A 132 -0.33 -10.87 19.51
CA PRO A 132 -1.42 -10.63 20.43
C PRO A 132 -1.41 -9.19 20.95
N PRO A 133 -2.55 -8.47 21.00
CA PRO A 133 -2.63 -7.09 21.45
C PRO A 133 -2.54 -6.97 22.99
N ASN A 134 -1.56 -7.61 23.61
CA ASN A 134 -1.31 -7.53 25.04
C ASN A 134 -0.24 -6.48 25.30
N GLY A 135 -0.63 -5.30 25.80
CA GLY A 135 0.25 -4.14 25.96
C GLY A 135 1.49 -4.32 26.85
N TYR A 136 1.67 -5.46 27.51
CA TYR A 136 2.79 -5.76 28.39
C TYR A 136 3.59 -7.00 27.96
N ALA A 137 2.98 -7.98 27.29
CA ALA A 137 3.63 -9.19 26.84
C ALA A 137 3.99 -9.09 25.37
N ARG A 138 5.27 -9.22 25.04
CA ARG A 138 5.76 -9.19 23.66
C ARG A 138 5.86 -10.62 23.11
N HIS A 139 4.77 -11.09 22.53
CA HIS A 139 4.64 -12.45 22.02
C HIS A 139 4.36 -12.47 20.52
N LEU A 140 4.81 -13.51 19.85
CA LEU A 140 4.48 -13.81 18.45
C LEU A 140 3.78 -15.17 18.37
N ILE A 141 2.74 -15.25 17.54
CA ILE A 141 2.06 -16.51 17.24
C ILE A 141 2.48 -17.00 15.86
N PHE A 142 2.93 -18.22 15.76
CA PHE A 142 3.41 -18.86 14.54
C PHE A 142 2.45 -19.90 13.99
N ASN A 143 2.52 -20.15 12.68
CA ASN A 143 1.69 -21.07 11.91
C ASN A 143 2.06 -22.55 12.04
N LYS A 144 3.03 -22.92 12.88
CA LYS A 144 3.41 -24.31 13.15
C LYS A 144 3.47 -24.59 14.65
N GLY A 145 3.17 -25.86 15.00
CA GLY A 145 3.13 -26.29 16.38
C GLY A 145 3.75 -27.68 16.57
N SER A 146 3.22 -28.44 17.55
CA SER A 146 3.78 -29.75 17.91
C SER A 146 3.77 -30.77 16.78
N ALA A 147 2.85 -30.63 15.80
CA ALA A 147 2.87 -31.46 14.59
C ALA A 147 4.14 -31.33 13.74
N SER A 148 4.86 -30.21 13.89
CA SER A 148 6.16 -29.93 13.25
C SER A 148 7.36 -30.16 14.16
N GLY A 149 7.18 -30.83 15.31
CA GLY A 149 8.25 -31.11 16.28
C GLY A 149 8.56 -29.96 17.24
N ILE A 150 7.80 -28.87 17.20
CA ILE A 150 8.01 -27.69 18.05
C ILE A 150 7.54 -28.03 19.49
N ARG A 151 8.34 -27.63 20.47
CA ARG A 151 8.07 -27.81 21.92
C ARG A 151 8.32 -26.51 22.67
N PRO A 152 7.73 -26.31 23.86
CA PRO A 152 8.09 -25.19 24.72
C PRO A 152 9.56 -25.19 25.07
N GLY A 153 10.16 -24.02 25.22
CA GLY A 153 11.57 -23.81 25.50
C GLY A 153 12.49 -23.74 24.28
N MET A 154 12.00 -24.04 23.07
CA MET A 154 12.82 -23.98 21.88
C MET A 154 13.12 -22.52 21.49
N PRO A 155 14.36 -22.20 21.09
CA PRO A 155 14.74 -20.86 20.65
C PRO A 155 14.10 -20.50 19.31
N VAL A 156 13.75 -19.22 19.17
CA VAL A 156 13.34 -18.60 17.90
C VAL A 156 14.44 -17.63 17.48
N ILE A 157 14.86 -17.73 16.23
CA ILE A 157 15.91 -16.90 15.64
C ILE A 157 15.47 -16.28 14.32
N ASP A 158 16.08 -15.14 13.99
CA ASP A 158 16.04 -14.53 12.66
C ASP A 158 17.46 -14.43 12.09
N GLU A 159 17.65 -13.63 11.03
CA GLU A 159 18.96 -13.41 10.42
C GLU A 159 19.93 -12.62 11.32
N GLY A 160 19.41 -11.84 12.26
CA GLY A 160 20.22 -11.02 13.19
C GLY A 160 20.59 -11.78 14.47
N GLY A 161 19.85 -12.84 14.81
CA GLY A 161 20.12 -13.62 16.03
C GLY A 161 18.89 -14.08 16.79
N VAL A 162 19.00 -14.12 18.11
CA VAL A 162 17.92 -14.62 19.00
C VAL A 162 16.78 -13.62 19.06
N VAL A 163 15.59 -14.09 18.68
CA VAL A 163 14.32 -13.34 18.75
C VAL A 163 13.58 -13.59 20.05
N GLY A 164 13.57 -14.85 20.50
CA GLY A 164 12.78 -15.24 21.66
C GLY A 164 12.83 -16.74 21.94
N GLN A 165 11.86 -17.17 22.72
CA GLN A 165 11.70 -18.55 23.12
C GLN A 165 10.24 -18.97 23.04
N VAL A 166 9.98 -20.19 22.57
CA VAL A 166 8.64 -20.79 22.54
C VAL A 166 8.15 -21.04 23.98
N VAL A 167 7.02 -20.42 24.34
CA VAL A 167 6.43 -20.52 25.67
C VAL A 167 5.23 -21.44 25.71
N ARG A 168 4.48 -21.53 24.61
CA ARG A 168 3.27 -22.36 24.52
C ARG A 168 3.16 -22.96 23.11
N VAL A 169 2.69 -24.19 23.05
CA VAL A 169 2.53 -24.94 21.80
C VAL A 169 1.16 -25.62 21.78
N THR A 170 0.48 -25.46 20.66
CA THR A 170 -0.69 -26.24 20.27
C THR A 170 -0.31 -27.22 19.16
N ARG A 171 -1.26 -27.99 18.64
CA ARG A 171 -0.99 -28.94 17.57
C ARG A 171 -0.47 -28.24 16.29
N PHE A 172 -1.03 -27.07 15.93
CA PHE A 172 -0.76 -26.39 14.67
C PHE A 172 -0.15 -24.98 14.81
N THR A 173 -0.12 -24.45 16.02
CA THR A 173 0.44 -23.13 16.29
C THR A 173 1.39 -23.18 17.48
N SER A 174 2.31 -22.24 17.54
CA SER A 174 3.18 -22.01 18.69
C SER A 174 3.22 -20.52 19.03
N GLU A 175 3.40 -20.24 20.30
CA GLU A 175 3.55 -18.90 20.85
C GLU A 175 4.96 -18.76 21.39
N ALA A 176 5.67 -17.71 20.99
CA ALA A 176 6.97 -17.38 21.53
C ALA A 176 6.94 -16.01 22.21
N ALA A 177 7.61 -15.93 23.34
CA ALA A 177 7.94 -14.66 24.00
C ALA A 177 9.24 -14.13 23.45
N LEU A 178 9.29 -12.82 23.15
CA LEU A 178 10.48 -12.15 22.66
C LEU A 178 11.53 -12.01 23.77
N ILE A 179 12.81 -11.85 23.42
CA ILE A 179 13.88 -11.59 24.41
C ILE A 179 13.69 -10.27 25.14
N THR A 180 12.82 -9.40 24.65
CA THR A 180 12.46 -8.12 25.27
C THR A 180 11.27 -8.25 26.23
N ASP A 181 10.64 -9.44 26.34
CA ASP A 181 9.58 -9.72 27.31
C ASP A 181 10.15 -9.91 28.72
N ASP A 182 9.45 -9.43 29.73
CA ASP A 182 9.87 -9.44 31.13
C ASP A 182 10.06 -10.85 31.73
N LYS A 183 9.45 -11.86 31.10
CA LYS A 183 9.53 -13.25 31.51
C LYS A 183 10.64 -14.05 30.87
N VAL A 184 11.35 -13.45 29.92
CA VAL A 184 12.43 -14.12 29.20
C VAL A 184 13.78 -13.69 29.76
N SER A 185 14.61 -14.68 30.04
CA SER A 185 16.02 -14.52 30.36
C SER A 185 16.86 -15.39 29.45
N VAL A 186 17.96 -14.84 28.94
CA VAL A 186 18.85 -15.52 28.02
C VAL A 186 20.25 -15.56 28.62
N PRO A 187 20.83 -16.74 28.87
CA PRO A 187 22.23 -16.87 29.26
C PRO A 187 23.14 -16.45 28.11
N VAL A 188 23.94 -15.43 28.33
CA VAL A 188 24.82 -14.83 27.31
C VAL A 188 26.25 -14.86 27.74
N GLN A 189 27.15 -14.68 26.79
CA GLN A 189 28.55 -14.37 27.05
C GLN A 189 29.02 -13.23 26.15
N VAL A 190 29.97 -12.45 26.67
CA VAL A 190 30.63 -11.41 25.91
C VAL A 190 31.58 -12.05 24.91
N LEU A 191 31.43 -11.71 23.63
CA LEU A 191 32.28 -12.31 22.56
C LEU A 191 33.79 -11.99 22.75
N ARG A 192 34.09 -10.79 23.27
CA ARG A 192 35.49 -10.29 23.43
C ARG A 192 36.28 -11.06 24.47
N ASN A 193 35.69 -11.31 25.65
CA ASN A 193 36.42 -11.86 26.81
C ASN A 193 35.81 -13.15 27.38
N GLY A 194 34.66 -13.62 26.83
CA GLY A 194 34.00 -14.84 27.29
C GLY A 194 33.24 -14.68 28.63
N LEU A 195 33.11 -13.46 29.17
CA LEU A 195 32.38 -13.17 30.41
C LEU A 195 30.92 -13.63 30.29
N ARG A 196 30.50 -14.49 31.21
CA ARG A 196 29.14 -15.06 31.24
C ARG A 196 28.18 -14.20 32.06
N LEU A 197 27.04 -13.90 31.49
CA LEU A 197 26.08 -12.98 32.03
C LEU A 197 24.66 -13.53 31.75
N ILE A 198 23.65 -12.92 32.36
CA ILE A 198 22.25 -13.21 32.03
C ILE A 198 21.60 -11.92 31.53
N ALA A 199 21.03 -12.00 30.37
CA ALA A 199 20.27 -10.93 29.76
C ALA A 199 18.76 -11.10 30.05
N PHE A 200 18.12 -10.04 30.53
CA PHE A 200 16.71 -10.01 30.92
C PHE A 200 15.94 -9.05 30.02
N GLY A 201 14.74 -9.43 29.65
CA GLY A 201 13.78 -8.53 29.00
C GLY A 201 13.09 -7.59 29.98
N GLY A 202 12.02 -6.92 29.53
CA GLY A 202 11.16 -6.08 30.36
C GLY A 202 11.49 -4.59 30.36
N ASN A 203 12.51 -4.16 29.60
CA ASN A 203 12.80 -2.74 29.42
C ASN A 203 11.74 -2.07 28.50
N PRO A 204 11.07 -0.97 28.95
CA PRO A 204 10.07 -0.29 28.13
C PRO A 204 10.56 0.22 26.78
N GLY A 205 11.87 0.45 26.64
CA GLY A 205 12.50 0.90 25.42
C GLY A 205 12.79 -0.19 24.37
N GLY A 206 12.33 -1.44 24.60
CA GLY A 206 12.60 -2.56 23.68
C GLY A 206 14.05 -3.04 23.72
N LYS A 207 14.78 -2.68 24.75
CA LYS A 207 16.14 -3.15 25.03
C LYS A 207 16.11 -4.34 26.00
N VAL A 208 17.20 -5.06 26.05
CA VAL A 208 17.48 -6.12 27.01
C VAL A 208 18.43 -5.57 28.07
N GLU A 209 18.28 -6.02 29.30
CA GLU A 209 19.09 -5.55 30.44
C GLU A 209 19.98 -6.67 30.95
N VAL A 210 21.22 -6.35 31.24
CA VAL A 210 22.10 -7.23 32.02
C VAL A 210 22.22 -6.63 33.40
N ARG A 211 21.66 -7.33 34.38
CA ARG A 211 21.52 -6.87 35.78
C ARG A 211 22.53 -7.56 36.68
N PHE A 212 22.68 -7.01 37.88
CA PHE A 212 23.54 -7.58 38.93
C PHE A 212 25.02 -7.68 38.57
N LEU A 213 25.50 -6.75 37.75
CA LEU A 213 26.91 -6.62 37.45
C LEU A 213 27.63 -5.95 38.61
N THR A 214 28.86 -6.39 38.90
CA THR A 214 29.75 -5.65 39.81
C THR A 214 30.26 -4.41 39.09
N SER A 215 30.57 -3.34 39.81
CA SER A 215 31.05 -2.07 39.24
C SER A 215 32.38 -2.19 38.50
N ASP A 216 33.18 -3.22 38.82
CA ASP A 216 34.50 -3.54 38.23
C ASP A 216 34.43 -4.51 37.04
N VAL A 217 33.21 -4.88 36.60
CA VAL A 217 33.06 -5.85 35.50
C VAL A 217 33.74 -5.36 34.22
N ASP A 218 34.44 -6.29 33.54
CA ASP A 218 35.05 -6.05 32.24
C ASP A 218 33.99 -6.15 31.12
N LEU A 219 33.18 -5.13 31.04
CA LEU A 219 32.12 -4.94 30.01
C LEU A 219 32.24 -3.52 29.47
N GLU A 220 32.27 -3.38 28.14
CA GLU A 220 32.40 -2.12 27.44
C GLU A 220 31.21 -1.84 26.54
N PRO A 221 30.88 -0.56 26.24
CA PRO A 221 29.97 -0.23 25.15
C PRO A 221 30.46 -0.86 23.83
N ASP A 222 29.53 -1.23 22.96
CA ASP A 222 29.75 -1.95 21.70
C ASP A 222 30.20 -3.41 21.83
N ASP A 223 30.36 -3.96 23.05
CA ASP A 223 30.57 -5.39 23.24
C ASP A 223 29.38 -6.18 22.67
N THR A 224 29.69 -7.21 21.88
CA THR A 224 28.68 -8.12 21.32
C THR A 224 28.43 -9.26 22.29
N LEU A 225 27.14 -9.49 22.57
CA LEU A 225 26.66 -10.61 23.39
C LEU A 225 26.15 -11.74 22.49
N ILE A 226 26.60 -12.94 22.77
CA ILE A 226 26.15 -14.19 22.15
C ILE A 226 25.60 -15.14 23.21
N THR A 227 24.80 -16.12 22.85
CA THR A 227 24.32 -17.14 23.77
C THR A 227 25.50 -17.98 24.31
N SER A 228 25.46 -18.27 25.61
CA SER A 228 26.54 -19.03 26.27
C SER A 228 26.41 -20.54 26.14
N GLY A 229 25.24 -21.06 25.74
CA GLY A 229 24.93 -22.51 25.74
C GLY A 229 24.52 -23.08 27.09
N ILE A 230 24.69 -22.32 28.19
CA ILE A 230 24.34 -22.79 29.54
C ILE A 230 22.84 -22.98 29.66
N GLY A 231 22.42 -24.08 30.33
CA GLY A 231 21.02 -24.43 30.51
C GLY A 231 20.42 -25.19 29.33
N GLY A 232 21.17 -25.48 28.26
CA GLY A 232 20.76 -26.33 27.12
C GLY A 232 19.53 -25.86 26.34
N LEU A 233 18.98 -24.66 26.64
CA LEU A 233 17.83 -24.08 25.94
C LEU A 233 18.24 -23.33 24.69
N PHE A 234 19.33 -22.57 24.78
CA PHE A 234 19.88 -21.80 23.68
C PHE A 234 21.23 -22.42 23.29
N PRO A 235 21.40 -22.90 22.05
CA PRO A 235 22.71 -23.29 21.55
C PRO A 235 23.72 -22.17 21.71
N ALA A 236 24.99 -22.52 22.00
CA ALA A 236 26.03 -21.52 22.16
C ALA A 236 26.34 -20.80 20.83
N GLY A 237 26.71 -19.52 20.92
CA GLY A 237 27.23 -18.75 19.78
C GLY A 237 26.17 -18.00 18.98
N LEU A 238 24.89 -18.04 19.32
CA LEU A 238 23.87 -17.25 18.62
C LEU A 238 23.97 -15.78 19.03
N PRO A 239 23.99 -14.83 18.07
CA PRO A 239 23.97 -13.40 18.38
C PRO A 239 22.73 -13.00 19.17
N VAL A 240 22.88 -12.13 20.18
CA VAL A 240 21.78 -11.63 21.00
C VAL A 240 21.65 -10.12 20.86
N GLY A 241 22.72 -9.39 21.08
CA GLY A 241 22.66 -7.94 21.06
C GLY A 241 24.02 -7.28 21.23
N THR A 242 24.03 -5.96 21.20
CA THR A 242 25.22 -5.14 21.45
C THR A 242 24.98 -4.24 22.66
N VAL A 243 25.95 -4.12 23.54
CA VAL A 243 25.90 -3.24 24.71
C VAL A 243 25.83 -1.80 24.26
N SER A 244 24.73 -1.12 24.60
CA SER A 244 24.49 0.28 24.19
C SER A 244 24.93 1.29 25.23
N SER A 245 24.80 0.96 26.53
CA SER A 245 25.24 1.78 27.63
C SER A 245 25.42 0.96 28.91
N ILE A 246 26.25 1.44 29.80
CA ILE A 246 26.48 0.85 31.10
C ILE A 246 26.30 1.93 32.14
N GLU A 247 25.31 1.74 33.01
CA GLU A 247 25.05 2.60 34.16
C GLU A 247 25.69 1.99 35.40
N ARG A 248 26.66 2.66 35.98
CA ARG A 248 27.32 2.26 37.21
C ARG A 248 26.79 3.10 38.38
N ASP A 249 26.36 2.41 39.41
CA ASP A 249 25.94 3.06 40.65
C ASP A 249 27.02 2.84 41.70
N ASP A 250 27.86 3.84 41.87
CA ASP A 250 28.96 3.83 42.83
C ASP A 250 28.50 3.68 44.29
N ALA A 251 27.24 4.03 44.59
CA ALA A 251 26.70 3.95 45.94
C ALA A 251 26.29 2.50 46.30
N SER A 252 25.79 1.73 45.35
CA SER A 252 25.38 0.33 45.55
C SER A 252 26.48 -0.67 45.19
N GLY A 253 27.52 -0.24 44.45
CA GLY A 253 28.56 -1.12 43.92
C GLY A 253 28.14 -2.03 42.79
N PHE A 254 26.93 -1.77 42.21
CA PHE A 254 26.39 -2.53 41.10
C PHE A 254 26.38 -1.72 39.81
N ALA A 255 26.34 -2.44 38.71
CA ALA A 255 26.15 -1.86 37.38
C ALA A 255 24.98 -2.54 36.64
N LEU A 256 24.36 -1.78 35.74
CA LEU A 256 23.31 -2.20 34.81
C LEU A 256 23.77 -1.91 33.39
N ALA A 257 23.77 -2.92 32.52
CA ALA A 257 24.06 -2.68 31.11
C ALA A 257 22.76 -2.80 30.29
N LEU A 258 22.57 -1.85 29.39
CA LEU A 258 21.51 -1.88 28.38
C LEU A 258 22.05 -2.44 27.08
N VAL A 259 21.33 -3.39 26.50
CA VAL A 259 21.71 -4.14 25.31
C VAL A 259 20.66 -3.89 24.22
N THR A 260 21.09 -3.50 23.06
CA THR A 260 20.24 -3.37 21.89
C THR A 260 20.22 -4.73 21.17
N PRO A 261 19.05 -5.39 21.04
CA PRO A 261 18.93 -6.65 20.29
C PRO A 261 19.42 -6.49 18.83
N LEU A 262 20.03 -7.54 18.29
CA LEU A 262 20.39 -7.63 16.87
C LEU A 262 19.25 -8.20 16.02
N SER A 263 18.30 -8.87 16.64
CA SER A 263 17.10 -9.36 15.98
C SER A 263 16.07 -8.25 15.77
N HIS A 264 15.27 -8.37 14.70
CA HIS A 264 14.27 -7.39 14.30
C HIS A 264 12.90 -8.02 14.07
N PRO A 265 12.22 -8.52 15.12
CA PRO A 265 10.95 -9.21 15.00
C PRO A 265 9.84 -8.37 14.34
N GLU A 266 9.91 -7.05 14.48
CA GLU A 266 8.96 -6.10 13.87
C GLU A 266 9.11 -5.96 12.34
N ARG A 267 10.25 -6.38 11.78
CA ARG A 267 10.56 -6.24 10.34
C ARG A 267 10.20 -7.47 9.52
N TYR A 268 10.18 -8.65 10.16
CA TYR A 268 10.16 -9.93 9.47
C TYR A 268 8.90 -10.73 9.80
N ARG A 269 8.46 -11.53 8.83
CA ARG A 269 7.34 -12.46 8.98
C ARG A 269 7.80 -13.90 9.14
N HIS A 270 9.02 -14.23 8.72
CA HIS A 270 9.55 -15.59 8.72
C HIS A 270 10.69 -15.71 9.72
N PHE A 271 10.67 -16.80 10.49
CA PHE A 271 11.63 -17.09 11.55
C PHE A 271 12.01 -18.56 11.52
N LEU A 272 13.06 -18.91 12.22
CA LEU A 272 13.49 -20.29 12.44
C LEU A 272 13.29 -20.65 13.91
N ILE A 273 12.67 -21.81 14.18
CA ILE A 273 12.64 -22.42 15.51
C ILE A 273 13.66 -23.55 15.50
N LEU A 274 14.63 -23.49 16.42
CA LEU A 274 15.66 -24.51 16.55
C LEU A 274 15.12 -25.70 17.34
N LEU A 275 15.22 -26.89 16.77
CA LEU A 275 14.77 -28.14 17.41
C LEU A 275 15.91 -28.66 18.28
N VAL A 276 15.95 -28.19 19.52
CA VAL A 276 16.94 -28.66 20.52
C VAL A 276 16.50 -30.01 21.07
N PRO A 277 17.33 -31.06 20.96
CA PRO A 277 16.99 -32.40 21.48
C PRO A 277 16.89 -32.41 23.02
N GLU A 278 15.99 -33.24 23.56
CA GLU A 278 15.73 -33.34 24.98
C GLU A 278 16.92 -33.89 25.77
N SER A 279 17.81 -34.63 25.10
CA SER A 279 19.02 -35.20 25.69
C SER A 279 20.04 -34.14 26.16
N GLU A 280 20.07 -32.96 25.58
CA GLU A 280 20.93 -31.87 26.05
C GLU A 280 20.38 -31.18 27.30
N ARG A 281 19.07 -31.25 27.54
CA ARG A 281 18.42 -30.69 28.74
C ARG A 281 18.60 -31.54 30.01
N SER A 282 18.62 -32.87 29.86
CA SER A 282 18.67 -33.79 30.99
C SER A 282 20.06 -33.96 31.61
N LEU A 283 21.12 -33.76 30.84
CA LEU A 283 22.50 -33.89 31.32
C LEU A 283 22.90 -32.76 32.28
N GLU A 284 22.39 -31.54 32.06
CA GLU A 284 22.72 -30.41 32.94
C GLU A 284 21.82 -30.30 34.19
N GLN A 285 20.62 -30.86 34.18
CA GLN A 285 19.78 -30.93 35.37
C GLN A 285 20.30 -31.95 36.36
N ASP A 286 20.83 -33.08 35.91
CA ASP A 286 21.45 -34.09 36.78
C ASP A 286 22.75 -33.59 37.42
N ASP A 287 23.58 -32.82 36.66
CA ASP A 287 24.80 -32.20 37.18
C ASP A 287 24.52 -31.09 38.22
N ALA A 288 23.42 -30.35 38.06
CA ALA A 288 23.06 -29.31 39.03
C ALA A 288 22.46 -29.90 40.34
N ASP A 289 21.76 -31.02 40.30
CA ASP A 289 21.25 -31.71 41.48
C ASP A 289 22.35 -32.46 42.25
N ASP A 290 23.38 -32.94 41.54
CA ASP A 290 24.52 -33.63 42.18
C ASP A 290 25.48 -32.65 42.87
N ALA A 291 25.58 -31.42 42.35
CA ALA A 291 26.38 -30.33 42.92
C ALA A 291 25.75 -29.72 44.21
N THR A 292 24.51 -30.04 44.49
CA THR A 292 23.76 -29.56 45.70
C THR A 292 23.58 -30.61 46.80
N ARG A 293 24.10 -31.80 46.58
CA ARG A 293 24.19 -32.86 47.59
C ARG A 293 25.58 -32.97 48.21
#